data_e0b68314fe6deb75600dde75628d136d
#
_entry.id   e0b68314fe6deb75600dde75628d136d
#
_cell.length_a   1.000
_cell.length_b   1.000
_cell.length_c   1.000
_cell.angle_alpha   90.00
_cell.angle_beta   90.00
_cell.angle_gamma   90.00
#
_symmetry.space_group_name_H-M   'P 1'
#
loop_
_entity.id
_entity.type
_entity.pdbx_description
1 polymer ?
#
loop_
_entity_poly.entity_id
_entity_poly.type
_entity_poly.pdbx_seq_one_letter_code
_entity_poly.pdbx_strand_id
1 'polypeptide(L)'
;MEKNKKSTIPQITYKTYYTDSLQWGYDIYVNNQLRFHQNIIPGASGKKGFVSEEQAATIARLVINKMKNHQAHFPTVTNAELDSCGITR
;
A
#
# COMPACT_ATOMS: atom_id res chain seq x y z
N MET A 1 30.83 -13.46 5.69
CA MET A 1 30.38 -12.96 5.65
C MET A 1 29.92 -12.55 5.15
N GLU A 2 29.61 -12.45 5.10
CA GLU A 2 29.06 -11.88 4.88
C GLU A 2 28.37 -11.49 4.56
N LYS A 3 28.38 -11.65 4.66
CA LYS A 3 27.60 -11.14 4.73
C LYS A 3 27.04 -10.54 4.27
N ASN A 4 27.04 -10.56 4.34
CA ASN A 4 26.41 -9.83 4.10
C ASN A 4 26.21 -9.30 3.27
N LYS A 5 26.33 -9.70 2.74
CA LYS A 5 26.01 -9.01 1.98
C LYS A 5 24.91 -8.67 1.79
N LYS A 6 25.13 -8.26 1.79
CA LYS A 6 23.87 -7.86 2.10
C LYS A 6 23.17 -7.29 0.95
N SER A 7 21.96 -7.54 0.88
CA SER A 7 21.18 -7.07 -0.22
C SER A 7 21.10 -5.55 -0.20
N THR A 8 21.29 -4.93 -1.36
CA THR A 8 21.06 -3.52 -1.51
C THR A 8 19.61 -3.22 -1.89
N ILE A 9 18.81 -4.27 -2.16
CA ILE A 9 17.41 -4.11 -2.52
C ILE A 9 16.58 -4.05 -1.24
N PRO A 10 15.83 -2.97 -1.02
CA PRO A 10 15.00 -2.88 0.18
C PRO A 10 13.94 -3.97 0.20
N GLN A 11 13.66 -4.48 1.38
CA GLN A 11 12.59 -5.44 1.56
C GLN A 11 11.31 -4.66 1.87
N ILE A 12 10.35 -4.75 0.96
CA ILE A 12 9.12 -3.99 1.08
C ILE A 12 7.97 -4.95 1.34
N THR A 13 7.25 -4.72 2.42
CA THR A 13 6.15 -5.57 2.83
C THR A 13 4.94 -4.71 3.17
N TYR A 14 3.79 -5.36 3.38
CA TYR A 14 2.59 -4.65 3.79
C TYR A 14 1.81 -5.47 4.80
N LYS A 15 0.95 -4.76 5.53
CA LYS A 15 -0.05 -5.37 6.40
C LYS A 15 -1.37 -4.66 6.19
N THR A 16 -2.45 -5.41 6.17
CA THR A 16 -3.79 -4.84 6.17
C THR A 16 -4.28 -4.79 7.60
N TYR A 17 -5.22 -3.90 7.87
CA TYR A 17 -5.82 -3.81 9.19
C TYR A 17 -7.26 -3.35 9.07
N TYR A 18 -8.04 -3.70 10.07
CA TYR A 18 -9.45 -3.37 10.15
C TYR A 18 -9.62 -2.12 10.99
N THR A 19 -10.44 -1.19 10.52
CA THR A 19 -10.67 0.05 11.25
C THR A 19 -11.99 -0.04 12.01
N ASP A 20 -12.17 0.90 12.94
CA ASP A 20 -13.39 0.95 13.73
C ASP A 20 -14.63 1.24 12.89
N SER A 21 -14.44 1.75 11.69
CA SER A 21 -15.54 2.12 10.81
C SER A 21 -15.97 0.99 9.89
N LEU A 22 -15.63 -0.26 10.23
CA LEU A 22 -15.96 -1.44 9.42
C LEU A 22 -15.32 -1.34 8.04
N GLN A 23 -14.14 -0.80 7.98
CA GLN A 23 -13.39 -0.60 6.74
C GLN A 23 -11.97 -1.09 6.95
N TRP A 24 -11.21 -1.11 5.86
CA TRP A 24 -9.85 -1.63 5.88
C TRP A 24 -8.86 -0.60 5.40
N GLY A 25 -7.65 -0.72 5.89
CA GLY A 25 -6.54 0.08 5.43
C GLY A 25 -5.29 -0.79 5.28
N TYR A 26 -4.18 -0.16 4.94
CA TYR A 26 -2.92 -0.90 4.83
C TYR A 26 -1.76 -0.04 5.30
N ASP A 27 -0.72 -0.72 5.74
CA ASP A 27 0.56 -0.14 6.10
C ASP A 27 1.63 -0.74 5.20
N ILE A 28 2.53 0.10 4.73
CA ILE A 28 3.68 -0.33 3.93
C ILE A 28 4.93 -0.16 4.76
N TYR A 29 5.74 -1.20 4.79
CA TYR A 29 6.99 -1.23 5.54
C TYR A 29 8.16 -1.38 4.58
N VAL A 30 9.24 -0.66 4.87
CA VAL A 30 10.50 -0.80 4.15
C VAL A 30 11.55 -1.20 5.17
N ASN A 31 12.14 -2.37 4.97
CA ASN A 31 13.11 -2.95 5.91
C ASN A 31 12.57 -2.97 7.34
N ASN A 32 11.29 -3.39 7.45
CA ASN A 32 10.58 -3.53 8.73
C ASN A 32 10.27 -2.20 9.42
N GLN A 33 10.45 -1.09 8.73
CA GLN A 33 10.08 0.21 9.28
C GLN A 33 8.86 0.75 8.55
N LEU A 34 7.89 1.24 9.31
CA LEU A 34 6.67 1.79 8.73
C LEU A 34 7.01 2.99 7.85
N ARG A 35 6.57 2.93 6.61
CA ARG A 35 6.80 4.01 5.67
C ARG A 35 5.51 4.74 5.32
N PHE A 36 4.43 3.99 5.08
CA PHE A 36 3.14 4.57 4.71
C PHE A 36 2.05 3.93 5.53
N HIS A 37 1.14 4.76 6.01
CA HIS A 37 -0.06 4.33 6.73
C HIS A 37 -1.26 4.87 5.95
N GLN A 38 -2.04 3.99 5.35
CA GLN A 38 -3.13 4.40 4.47
C GLN A 38 -4.45 3.85 4.99
N ASN A 39 -5.23 4.69 5.63
CA ASN A 39 -6.50 4.27 6.21
C ASN A 39 -7.72 4.74 5.40
N ILE A 40 -7.48 5.47 4.31
CA ILE A 40 -8.57 5.89 3.42
C ILE A 40 -8.15 5.59 2.00
N ILE A 41 -9.16 5.46 1.13
CA ILE A 41 -8.91 5.22 -0.29
C ILE A 41 -8.27 6.48 -0.90
N PRO A 42 -7.13 6.35 -1.59
CA PRO A 42 -6.50 7.51 -2.22
C PRO A 42 -7.47 8.18 -3.19
N GLY A 43 -7.59 9.50 -3.09
CA GLY A 43 -8.44 10.27 -4.00
C GLY A 43 -9.93 10.22 -3.70
N ALA A 44 -10.34 9.49 -2.68
CA ALA A 44 -11.75 9.44 -2.31
C ALA A 44 -12.14 10.68 -1.55
N SER A 45 -13.41 11.05 -1.68
CA SER A 45 -13.96 12.14 -0.89
C SER A 45 -14.14 11.69 0.55
N GLY A 46 -13.88 12.57 1.48
CA GLY A 46 -14.09 12.29 2.90
C GLY A 46 -13.07 11.29 3.42
N LYS A 47 -13.52 10.45 4.36
CA LYS A 47 -12.63 9.54 5.04
C LYS A 47 -13.02 8.09 4.79
N LYS A 48 -13.28 7.78 3.54
CA LYS A 48 -13.73 6.45 3.16
C LYS A 48 -12.55 5.50 3.05
N GLY A 49 -12.57 4.41 3.82
CA GLY A 49 -11.59 3.35 3.73
C GLY A 49 -12.00 2.28 2.74
N PHE A 50 -11.16 1.25 2.59
CA PHE A 50 -11.45 0.14 1.68
C PHE A 50 -12.56 -0.73 2.29
N VAL A 51 -13.43 -1.27 1.44
CA VAL A 51 -14.57 -2.05 1.94
C VAL A 51 -14.20 -3.47 2.31
N SER A 52 -13.05 -3.95 1.87
CA SER A 52 -12.62 -5.30 2.18
C SER A 52 -11.11 -5.36 2.33
N GLU A 53 -10.65 -6.39 3.03
CA GLU A 53 -9.22 -6.64 3.17
C GLU A 53 -8.58 -6.86 1.81
N GLU A 54 -9.29 -7.56 0.94
CA GLU A 54 -8.77 -7.87 -0.39
C GLU A 54 -8.50 -6.60 -1.20
N GLN A 55 -9.41 -5.63 -1.12
CA GLN A 55 -9.20 -4.36 -1.81
C GLN A 55 -7.99 -3.63 -1.26
N ALA A 56 -7.88 -3.56 0.07
CA ALA A 56 -6.74 -2.91 0.70
C ALA A 56 -5.44 -3.59 0.30
N ALA A 57 -5.41 -4.93 0.33
CA ALA A 57 -4.23 -5.69 -0.04
C ALA A 57 -3.85 -5.48 -1.51
N THR A 58 -4.85 -5.43 -2.38
CA THR A 58 -4.61 -5.23 -3.81
C THR A 58 -3.92 -3.90 -4.07
N ILE A 59 -4.39 -2.85 -3.43
CA ILE A 59 -3.79 -1.54 -3.62
C ILE A 59 -2.43 -1.46 -2.94
N ALA A 60 -2.27 -2.11 -1.78
CA ALA A 60 -0.96 -2.16 -1.13
C ALA A 60 0.08 -2.81 -2.04
N ARG A 61 -0.29 -3.92 -2.69
CA ARG A 61 0.63 -4.60 -3.61
C ARG A 61 0.94 -3.73 -4.83
N LEU A 62 -0.05 -2.98 -5.32
CA LEU A 62 0.17 -2.06 -6.42
C LEU A 62 1.20 -0.98 -6.02
N VAL A 63 1.05 -0.42 -4.84
CA VAL A 63 1.97 0.60 -4.34
C VAL A 63 3.37 0.02 -4.21
N ILE A 64 3.49 -1.19 -3.65
CA ILE A 64 4.79 -1.84 -3.51
C ILE A 64 5.42 -2.07 -4.88
N ASN A 65 4.62 -2.51 -5.84
CA ASN A 65 5.11 -2.75 -7.19
C ASN A 65 5.67 -1.47 -7.80
N LYS A 66 4.98 -0.35 -7.60
CA LYS A 66 5.45 0.93 -8.09
C LYS A 66 6.76 1.35 -7.42
N MET A 67 6.87 1.10 -6.11
CA MET A 67 8.09 1.43 -5.39
C MET A 67 9.26 0.62 -5.91
N LYS A 68 9.05 -0.67 -6.19
CA LYS A 68 10.11 -1.54 -6.67
C LYS A 68 10.53 -1.22 -8.10
N ASN A 69 9.55 -0.97 -8.96
CA ASN A 69 9.81 -0.85 -10.39
C ASN A 69 10.21 0.56 -10.80
N HIS A 70 9.67 1.55 -10.12
CA HIS A 70 9.90 2.94 -10.50
C HIS A 70 10.71 3.70 -9.45
N GLN A 71 10.99 3.05 -8.32
CA GLN A 71 11.77 3.65 -7.25
C GLN A 71 11.19 4.99 -6.79
N ALA A 72 9.87 5.11 -6.88
CA ALA A 72 9.21 6.34 -6.48
C ALA A 72 9.19 6.46 -4.96
N HIS A 73 9.53 7.64 -4.46
CA HIS A 73 9.47 7.89 -3.01
C HIS A 73 8.04 8.00 -2.53
N PHE A 74 7.17 8.56 -3.35
CA PHE A 74 5.78 8.76 -3.02
C PHE A 74 4.92 8.26 -4.17
N PRO A 75 4.76 6.93 -4.27
CA PRO A 75 3.95 6.38 -5.36
C PRO A 75 2.50 6.83 -5.21
N THR A 76 1.92 7.25 -6.31
CA THR A 76 0.52 7.66 -6.32
C THR A 76 -0.33 6.58 -6.96
N VAL A 77 -1.57 6.47 -6.46
CA VAL A 77 -2.56 5.57 -7.03
C VAL A 77 -3.55 6.43 -7.79
N THR A 78 -3.69 6.16 -9.09
CA THR A 78 -4.56 6.95 -9.94
C THR A 78 -6.00 6.47 -9.86
N ASN A 79 -6.94 7.32 -10.26
CA ASN A 79 -8.35 6.92 -10.32
C ASN A 79 -8.56 5.76 -11.28
N ALA A 80 -7.82 5.76 -12.40
CA ALA A 80 -7.91 4.66 -13.36
C ALA A 80 -7.49 3.34 -12.73
N GLU A 81 -6.46 3.38 -11.90
CA GLU A 81 -5.99 2.17 -11.22
C GLU A 81 -7.02 1.67 -10.21
N LEU A 82 -7.64 2.57 -9.47
CA LEU A 82 -8.69 2.19 -8.55
C LEU A 82 -9.88 1.58 -9.30
N ASP A 83 -10.25 2.18 -10.42
CA ASP A 83 -11.34 1.68 -11.24
C ASP A 83 -11.02 0.28 -11.76
N SER A 84 -9.77 0.06 -12.20
CA SER A 84 -9.35 -1.25 -12.70
C SER A 84 -9.42 -2.32 -11.62
N CYS A 85 -9.26 -1.94 -10.37
CA CYS A 85 -9.36 -2.86 -9.25
C CYS A 85 -10.78 -3.00 -8.72
N GLY A 86 -11.74 -2.32 -9.33
CA GLY A 86 -13.13 -2.39 -8.91
C GLY A 86 -13.43 -1.62 -7.64
N ILE A 87 -12.64 -0.62 -7.33
CA ILE A 87 -12.78 0.12 -6.09
C ILE A 87 -13.55 1.41 -6.36
N THR A 88 -14.67 1.56 -5.66
CA THR A 88 -15.50 2.75 -5.73
C THR A 88 -15.00 3.78 -4.72
N ARG A 89 -14.80 5.00 -5.18
CA ARG A 89 -14.32 6.10 -4.34
C ARG A 89 -15.46 6.84 -3.67
#